data_c8f16824563fe007c67172242574f78d
#
_entry.id   c8f16824563fe007c67172242574f78d
#
_cell.length_a   1.000
_cell.length_b   1.000
_cell.length_c   1.000
_cell.angle_alpha   90.00
_cell.angle_beta   90.00
_cell.angle_gamma   90.00
#
_symmetry.space_group_name_H-M   'P 1'
#
loop_
_entity.id
_entity.type
_entity.pdbx_description
1 polymer ?
#
loop_
_entity_poly.entity_id
_entity_poly.type
_entity_poly.pdbx_seq_one_letter_code
_entity_poly.pdbx_strand_id
1 'polypeptide(L)'
;MIKLTKRFRAAREAADLTKEYTVEEAVETLAKFPKAKFDETVELSMKLLVDPRKGEEMVRGTVMLPHGSGKTVRVLAFTSDVEAAKAAGATEAGLEDMIEKVQGGWVDFDVAVATPDAMKEVRKIARVLGPKGLMPNPKAGTVSPDIDKAIKEVMAGRVEFKLDKSATLGVGVGKRSFSSEQIAENVNAILDAIGKARPAGFKGRYIRSASISGTMTPGLKIAGSEYAKY
;
A
#
# COMPACT_ATOMS: atom_id res chain seq x y z
N MET A 1 0.41 -34.17 0.13
CA MET A 1 -0.67 -33.22 -0.20
C MET A 1 -0.89 -32.27 0.98
N ILE A 2 -0.81 -30.96 0.78
CA ILE A 2 -1.10 -29.97 1.83
C ILE A 2 -2.60 -30.02 2.14
N LYS A 3 -2.95 -30.24 3.41
CA LYS A 3 -4.33 -30.32 3.85
C LYS A 3 -4.92 -28.89 3.96
N LEU A 4 -5.77 -28.52 3.01
CA LEU A 4 -6.45 -27.23 2.99
C LEU A 4 -7.40 -27.08 4.17
N THR A 5 -7.50 -25.89 4.75
CA THR A 5 -8.47 -25.58 5.81
C THR A 5 -9.90 -25.65 5.28
N LYS A 6 -10.89 -25.92 6.15
CA LYS A 6 -12.31 -25.97 5.78
C LYS A 6 -12.76 -24.66 5.10
N ARG A 7 -12.34 -23.51 5.63
CA ARG A 7 -12.66 -22.19 5.08
C ARG A 7 -12.12 -22.01 3.67
N PHE A 8 -10.86 -22.37 3.42
CA PHE A 8 -10.23 -22.24 2.11
C PHE A 8 -10.87 -23.18 1.07
N ARG A 9 -11.32 -24.37 1.48
CA ARG A 9 -12.09 -25.26 0.61
C ARG A 9 -13.42 -24.64 0.22
N ALA A 10 -14.20 -24.14 1.20
CA ALA A 10 -15.46 -23.46 0.94
C ALA A 10 -15.30 -22.24 0.01
N ALA A 11 -14.21 -21.46 0.16
CA ALA A 11 -13.93 -20.36 -0.75
C ALA A 11 -13.61 -20.84 -2.19
N ARG A 12 -12.91 -21.97 -2.35
CA ARG A 12 -12.63 -22.57 -3.68
C ARG A 12 -13.88 -23.16 -4.33
N GLU A 13 -14.83 -23.64 -3.56
CA GLU A 13 -16.11 -24.14 -4.06
C GLU A 13 -17.05 -23.00 -4.46
N ALA A 14 -16.92 -21.81 -3.81
CA ALA A 14 -17.73 -20.63 -4.07
C ALA A 14 -17.33 -19.86 -5.33
N ALA A 15 -16.12 -20.08 -5.88
CA ALA A 15 -15.63 -19.36 -7.06
C ALA A 15 -14.67 -20.20 -7.92
N ASP A 16 -14.75 -20.03 -9.22
CA ASP A 16 -13.79 -20.62 -10.16
C ASP A 16 -12.51 -19.77 -10.18
N LEU A 17 -11.42 -20.30 -9.59
CA LEU A 17 -10.14 -19.61 -9.51
C LEU A 17 -9.37 -19.60 -10.84
N THR A 18 -9.85 -20.27 -11.86
CA THR A 18 -9.26 -20.30 -13.22
C THR A 18 -9.83 -19.21 -14.11
N LYS A 19 -11.06 -18.76 -13.82
CA LYS A 19 -11.76 -17.70 -14.54
C LYS A 19 -11.06 -16.35 -14.32
N GLU A 20 -11.09 -15.50 -15.33
CA GLU A 20 -10.77 -14.07 -15.22
C GLU A 20 -12.07 -13.28 -14.97
N TYR A 21 -12.03 -12.38 -14.02
CA TYR A 21 -13.16 -11.57 -13.55
C TYR A 21 -12.94 -10.10 -13.89
N THR A 22 -14.01 -9.36 -14.14
CA THR A 22 -13.93 -7.89 -14.08
C THR A 22 -13.64 -7.44 -12.65
N VAL A 23 -13.25 -6.20 -12.45
CA VAL A 23 -12.98 -5.67 -11.10
C VAL A 23 -14.22 -5.81 -10.21
N GLU A 24 -15.39 -5.45 -10.74
CA GLU A 24 -16.67 -5.51 -10.02
C GLU A 24 -17.05 -6.96 -9.65
N GLU A 25 -17.02 -7.88 -10.63
CA GLU A 25 -17.31 -9.30 -10.40
C GLU A 25 -16.34 -9.93 -9.38
N ALA A 26 -15.05 -9.55 -9.43
CA ALA A 26 -14.04 -10.06 -8.50
C ALA A 26 -14.32 -9.61 -7.06
N VAL A 27 -14.69 -8.35 -6.87
CA VAL A 27 -15.03 -7.80 -5.54
C VAL A 27 -16.32 -8.43 -5.00
N GLU A 28 -17.37 -8.58 -5.82
CA GLU A 28 -18.60 -9.26 -5.43
C GLU A 28 -18.35 -10.74 -5.06
N THR A 29 -17.50 -11.41 -5.82
CA THR A 29 -17.14 -12.81 -5.54
C THR A 29 -16.34 -12.92 -4.25
N LEU A 30 -15.42 -11.97 -4.00
CA LEU A 30 -14.66 -11.88 -2.77
C LEU A 30 -15.59 -11.69 -1.56
N ALA A 31 -16.64 -10.90 -1.69
CA ALA A 31 -17.63 -10.68 -0.62
C ALA A 31 -18.37 -11.98 -0.23
N LYS A 32 -18.57 -12.92 -1.16
CA LYS A 32 -19.22 -14.22 -0.94
C LYS A 32 -18.35 -15.23 -0.17
N PHE A 33 -17.03 -15.02 -0.11
CA PHE A 33 -16.13 -15.94 0.60
C PHE A 33 -16.37 -15.94 2.12
N PRO A 34 -16.12 -17.07 2.80
CA PRO A 34 -16.24 -17.14 4.26
C PRO A 34 -15.33 -16.11 4.94
N LYS A 35 -15.92 -15.31 5.85
CA LYS A 35 -15.19 -14.26 6.59
C LYS A 35 -14.29 -14.85 7.68
N ALA A 36 -13.15 -14.19 7.93
CA ALA A 36 -12.35 -14.43 9.12
C ALA A 36 -12.98 -13.80 10.37
N LYS A 37 -12.41 -14.05 11.55
CA LYS A 37 -12.87 -13.45 12.82
C LYS A 37 -12.47 -11.97 12.98
N PHE A 38 -11.66 -11.45 12.07
CA PHE A 38 -11.18 -10.07 12.04
C PHE A 38 -11.54 -9.43 10.69
N ASP A 39 -11.49 -8.11 10.61
CA ASP A 39 -11.74 -7.38 9.37
C ASP A 39 -10.53 -7.51 8.44
N GLU A 40 -10.67 -8.37 7.43
CA GLU A 40 -9.61 -8.70 6.48
C GLU A 40 -9.28 -7.50 5.60
N THR A 41 -8.00 -7.30 5.32
CA THR A 41 -7.56 -6.34 4.31
C THR A 41 -7.72 -6.93 2.92
N VAL A 42 -8.26 -6.16 2.01
CA VAL A 42 -8.30 -6.49 0.58
C VAL A 42 -7.03 -5.95 -0.08
N GLU A 43 -6.33 -6.80 -0.81
CA GLU A 43 -5.07 -6.48 -1.47
C GLU A 43 -5.16 -6.73 -2.97
N LEU A 44 -4.58 -5.81 -3.73
CA LEU A 44 -4.36 -5.95 -5.15
C LEU A 44 -2.90 -6.33 -5.38
N SER A 45 -2.68 -7.51 -5.96
CA SER A 45 -1.36 -8.00 -6.33
C SER A 45 -1.21 -7.97 -7.85
N MET A 46 -0.13 -7.37 -8.35
CA MET A 46 0.14 -7.26 -9.77
C MET A 46 1.54 -7.71 -10.12
N LYS A 47 1.66 -8.41 -11.24
CA LYS A 47 2.93 -8.77 -11.86
C LYS A 47 3.21 -7.85 -13.03
N LEU A 48 4.31 -7.12 -12.97
CA LEU A 48 4.77 -6.27 -14.06
C LEU A 48 5.79 -6.99 -14.94
N LEU A 49 5.96 -6.53 -16.17
CA LEU A 49 6.95 -7.05 -17.12
C LEU A 49 8.20 -6.15 -17.22
N VAL A 50 8.51 -5.44 -16.14
CA VAL A 50 9.71 -4.60 -16.00
C VAL A 50 10.83 -5.36 -15.28
N ASP A 51 12.07 -4.99 -15.51
CA ASP A 51 13.22 -5.57 -14.80
C ASP A 51 13.55 -4.76 -13.53
N PRO A 52 13.26 -5.29 -12.33
CA PRO A 52 13.50 -4.57 -11.08
C PRO A 52 14.99 -4.35 -10.77
N ARG A 53 15.91 -4.96 -11.52
CA ARG A 53 17.36 -4.77 -11.36
C ARG A 53 17.83 -3.48 -12.00
N LYS A 54 17.07 -2.96 -12.95
CA LYS A 54 17.38 -1.69 -13.62
C LYS A 54 16.75 -0.55 -12.84
N GLY A 55 17.55 0.38 -12.36
CA GLY A 55 17.09 1.52 -11.58
C GLY A 55 16.09 2.41 -12.33
N GLU A 56 16.20 2.48 -13.67
CA GLU A 56 15.29 3.23 -14.55
C GLU A 56 13.91 2.58 -14.70
N GLU A 57 13.83 1.26 -14.55
CA GLU A 57 12.58 0.49 -14.62
C GLU A 57 11.95 0.26 -13.23
N MET A 58 12.54 0.82 -12.16
CA MET A 58 12.01 0.69 -10.81
C MET A 58 10.71 1.49 -10.63
N VAL A 59 9.61 0.78 -10.50
CA VAL A 59 8.28 1.38 -10.29
C VAL A 59 8.05 1.61 -8.79
N ARG A 60 7.86 2.85 -8.43
CA ARG A 60 7.52 3.29 -7.07
C ARG A 60 6.70 4.56 -7.15
N GLY A 61 5.69 4.66 -6.31
CA GLY A 61 4.86 5.85 -6.25
C GLY A 61 3.90 5.80 -5.07
N THR A 62 2.99 6.74 -5.07
CA THR A 62 1.92 6.84 -4.08
C THR A 62 0.60 7.07 -4.79
N VAL A 63 -0.46 6.62 -4.17
CA VAL A 63 -1.83 6.83 -4.62
C VAL A 63 -2.67 7.31 -3.44
N MET A 64 -3.55 8.26 -3.70
CA MET A 64 -4.61 8.64 -2.77
C MET A 64 -5.82 7.76 -3.07
N LEU A 65 -6.25 6.99 -2.08
CA LEU A 65 -7.44 6.16 -2.22
C LEU A 65 -8.69 7.03 -1.98
N PRO A 66 -9.67 7.05 -2.89
CA PRO A 66 -10.89 7.84 -2.75
C PRO A 66 -11.62 7.58 -1.42
N HIS A 67 -11.65 6.31 -0.99
CA HIS A 67 -12.33 5.89 0.26
C HIS A 67 -11.35 5.57 1.39
N GLY A 68 -10.08 5.95 1.25
CA GLY A 68 -9.04 5.62 2.23
C GLY A 68 -8.71 4.13 2.27
N SER A 69 -7.80 3.75 3.17
CA SER A 69 -7.37 2.36 3.37
C SER A 69 -8.19 1.60 4.43
N GLY A 70 -9.07 2.29 5.18
CA GLY A 70 -9.79 1.74 6.33
C GLY A 70 -8.90 1.33 7.51
N LYS A 71 -7.63 1.73 7.52
CA LYS A 71 -6.69 1.51 8.61
C LYS A 71 -6.47 2.82 9.35
N THR A 72 -6.59 2.80 10.66
CA THR A 72 -6.12 3.89 11.51
C THR A 72 -4.60 3.89 11.51
N VAL A 73 -4.00 4.88 10.85
CA VAL A 73 -2.55 4.99 10.69
C VAL A 73 -1.97 5.78 11.85
N ARG A 74 -1.00 5.22 12.56
CA ARG A 74 -0.24 5.91 13.59
C ARG A 74 0.93 6.63 12.93
N VAL A 75 0.88 7.96 12.95
CA VAL A 75 1.86 8.82 12.27
C VAL A 75 2.86 9.35 13.28
N LEU A 76 4.16 9.12 13.02
CA LEU A 76 5.28 9.76 13.71
C LEU A 76 5.80 10.92 12.87
N ALA A 77 5.84 12.12 13.43
CA ALA A 77 6.36 13.30 12.78
C ALA A 77 7.73 13.69 13.33
N PHE A 78 8.76 13.66 12.48
CA PHE A 78 10.07 14.20 12.79
C PHE A 78 10.14 15.68 12.42
N THR A 79 9.94 16.54 13.41
CA THR A 79 9.92 18.00 13.24
C THR A 79 10.33 18.71 14.52
N SER A 80 10.79 19.95 14.38
CA SER A 80 10.97 20.88 15.50
C SER A 80 9.65 21.44 16.01
N ASP A 81 8.64 21.57 15.12
CA ASP A 81 7.32 22.11 15.44
C ASP A 81 6.36 20.99 15.89
N VAL A 82 6.53 20.58 17.15
CA VAL A 82 5.77 19.46 17.75
C VAL A 82 4.28 19.80 17.88
N GLU A 83 3.95 21.05 18.23
CA GLU A 83 2.56 21.48 18.43
C GLU A 83 1.76 21.45 17.12
N ALA A 84 2.32 21.98 16.04
CA ALA A 84 1.70 21.98 14.72
C ALA A 84 1.47 20.54 14.22
N ALA A 85 2.48 19.67 14.35
CA ALA A 85 2.36 18.27 13.94
C ALA A 85 1.28 17.51 14.73
N LYS A 86 1.16 17.72 16.04
CA LYS A 86 0.09 17.12 16.86
C LYS A 86 -1.27 17.68 16.51
N ALA A 87 -1.38 18.98 16.26
CA ALA A 87 -2.62 19.62 15.81
C ALA A 87 -3.08 19.09 14.44
N ALA A 88 -2.13 18.73 13.55
CA ALA A 88 -2.41 18.09 12.26
C ALA A 88 -2.86 16.64 12.37
N GLY A 89 -2.70 15.99 13.55
CA GLY A 89 -3.15 14.63 13.82
C GLY A 89 -2.01 13.60 13.96
N ALA A 90 -0.76 14.00 14.08
CA ALA A 90 0.33 13.07 14.38
C ALA A 90 0.11 12.41 15.74
N THR A 91 0.32 11.09 15.82
CA THR A 91 0.25 10.35 17.09
C THR A 91 1.39 10.74 18.02
N GLU A 92 2.58 10.84 17.46
CA GLU A 92 3.80 11.28 18.14
C GLU A 92 4.53 12.29 17.26
N ALA A 93 5.15 13.28 17.87
CA ALA A 93 5.94 14.29 17.16
C ALA A 93 7.15 14.69 18.02
N GLY A 94 8.27 14.93 17.39
CA GLY A 94 9.52 15.33 18.02
C GLY A 94 10.71 15.10 17.10
N LEU A 95 11.90 15.45 17.55
CA LEU A 95 13.13 15.23 16.78
C LEU A 95 14.09 14.34 17.57
N GLU A 96 14.89 14.90 18.46
CA GLU A 96 15.94 14.17 19.18
C GLU A 96 15.37 13.08 20.09
N ASP A 97 14.35 13.40 20.87
CA ASP A 97 13.67 12.46 21.76
C ASP A 97 13.11 11.24 21.01
N MET A 98 12.54 11.48 19.83
CA MET A 98 11.99 10.39 19.01
C MET A 98 13.09 9.57 18.33
N ILE A 99 14.20 10.19 17.95
CA ILE A 99 15.36 9.51 17.40
C ILE A 99 15.97 8.56 18.45
N GLU A 100 16.13 9.04 19.70
CA GLU A 100 16.63 8.18 20.80
C GLU A 100 15.70 7.02 21.10
N LYS A 101 14.39 7.26 21.17
CA LYS A 101 13.39 6.20 21.32
C LYS A 101 13.49 5.12 20.24
N VAL A 102 13.60 5.55 18.98
CA VAL A 102 13.73 4.64 17.84
C VAL A 102 15.06 3.89 17.85
N GLN A 103 16.16 4.52 18.25
CA GLN A 103 17.45 3.86 18.46
C GLN A 103 17.35 2.78 19.54
N GLY A 104 16.57 3.04 20.59
CA GLY A 104 16.24 2.07 21.64
C GLY A 104 15.35 0.90 21.19
N GLY A 105 14.93 0.90 19.91
CA GLY A 105 14.14 -0.18 19.31
C GLY A 105 12.62 0.09 19.27
N TRP A 106 12.15 1.23 19.77
CA TRP A 106 10.74 1.59 19.67
C TRP A 106 10.34 1.91 18.22
N VAL A 107 9.32 1.25 17.71
CA VAL A 107 8.80 1.37 16.34
C VAL A 107 7.28 1.20 16.29
N ASP A 108 6.59 1.72 17.30
CA ASP A 108 5.14 1.56 17.42
C ASP A 108 4.37 2.63 16.63
N PHE A 109 4.70 2.78 15.36
CA PHE A 109 4.06 3.64 14.38
C PHE A 109 4.02 2.97 13.00
N ASP A 110 3.11 3.41 12.15
CA ASP A 110 2.88 2.82 10.82
C ASP A 110 3.52 3.65 9.70
N VAL A 111 3.59 4.96 9.85
CA VAL A 111 4.21 5.88 8.87
C VAL A 111 5.01 6.94 9.61
N ALA A 112 6.19 7.25 9.09
CA ALA A 112 6.99 8.38 9.54
C ALA A 112 6.99 9.49 8.49
N VAL A 113 6.75 10.72 8.95
CA VAL A 113 6.81 11.95 8.15
C VAL A 113 7.94 12.81 8.70
N ALA A 114 8.69 13.50 7.84
CA ALA A 114 9.80 14.34 8.27
C ALA A 114 9.89 15.65 7.47
N THR A 115 10.40 16.68 8.11
CA THR A 115 10.84 17.88 7.39
C THR A 115 12.19 17.61 6.70
N PRO A 116 12.53 18.32 5.60
CA PRO A 116 13.82 18.15 4.93
C PRO A 116 15.02 18.37 5.87
N ASP A 117 14.90 19.29 6.83
CA ASP A 117 15.94 19.57 7.82
C ASP A 117 16.11 18.44 8.83
N ALA A 118 14.99 17.92 9.34
CA ALA A 118 14.98 16.77 10.26
C ALA A 118 15.58 15.50 9.62
N MET A 119 15.54 15.36 8.29
CA MET A 119 16.09 14.21 7.59
C MET A 119 17.60 13.99 7.80
N LYS A 120 18.34 15.06 8.14
CA LYS A 120 19.78 14.95 8.46
C LYS A 120 19.97 14.08 9.71
N GLU A 121 19.15 14.30 10.71
CA GLU A 121 19.17 13.57 11.98
C GLU A 121 18.53 12.16 11.83
N VAL A 122 17.41 12.07 11.12
CA VAL A 122 16.69 10.80 10.88
C VAL A 122 17.58 9.78 10.13
N ARG A 123 18.53 10.22 9.34
CA ARG A 123 19.51 9.32 8.70
C ARG A 123 20.33 8.49 9.69
N LYS A 124 20.54 8.98 10.92
CA LYS A 124 21.25 8.25 11.98
C LYS A 124 20.54 6.93 12.34
N ILE A 125 19.20 6.92 12.22
CA ILE A 125 18.34 5.76 12.52
C ILE A 125 17.94 4.95 11.27
N ALA A 126 18.51 5.25 10.11
CA ALA A 126 18.20 4.56 8.87
C ALA A 126 18.40 3.04 8.93
N ARG A 127 19.37 2.56 9.74
CA ARG A 127 19.63 1.12 9.95
C ARG A 127 18.45 0.42 10.67
N VAL A 128 17.67 1.15 11.46
CA VAL A 128 16.49 0.61 12.17
C VAL A 128 15.25 0.72 11.30
N LEU A 129 15.01 1.89 10.71
CA LEU A 129 13.80 2.18 9.92
C LEU A 129 13.84 1.59 8.50
N GLY A 130 15.03 1.53 7.88
CA GLY A 130 15.17 1.06 6.50
C GLY A 130 14.66 -0.34 6.24
N PRO A 131 15.12 -1.37 6.99
CA PRO A 131 14.66 -2.75 6.82
C PRO A 131 13.16 -2.94 7.07
N LYS A 132 12.57 -2.09 7.93
CA LYS A 132 11.14 -2.11 8.25
C LYS A 132 10.27 -1.33 7.26
N GLY A 133 10.88 -0.62 6.30
CA GLY A 133 10.16 0.20 5.32
C GLY A 133 9.56 1.49 5.90
N LEU A 134 9.95 1.88 7.13
CA LEU A 134 9.41 3.06 7.83
C LEU A 134 10.22 4.34 7.61
N MET A 135 11.26 4.29 6.77
CA MET A 135 12.12 5.45 6.50
C MET A 135 11.39 6.49 5.65
N PRO A 136 11.29 7.76 6.12
CA PRO A 136 10.70 8.82 5.31
C PRO A 136 11.41 8.99 3.97
N ASN A 137 10.65 9.23 2.90
CA ASN A 137 11.19 9.35 1.55
C ASN A 137 10.49 10.45 0.76
N PRO A 138 11.23 11.35 0.09
CA PRO A 138 10.64 12.38 -0.78
C PRO A 138 9.76 11.80 -1.90
N LYS A 139 10.16 10.67 -2.49
CA LYS A 139 9.38 10.01 -3.56
C LYS A 139 8.05 9.45 -3.07
N ALA A 140 7.95 9.10 -1.79
CA ALA A 140 6.71 8.69 -1.14
C ALA A 140 5.91 9.88 -0.59
N GLY A 141 6.42 11.13 -0.75
CA GLY A 141 5.81 12.33 -0.23
C GLY A 141 5.75 12.41 1.30
N THR A 142 6.51 11.55 1.99
CA THR A 142 6.62 11.55 3.46
C THR A 142 7.72 12.50 3.96
N VAL A 143 8.43 13.18 3.06
CA VAL A 143 9.32 14.29 3.35
C VAL A 143 8.78 15.54 2.67
N SER A 144 8.31 16.49 3.45
CA SER A 144 7.72 17.74 2.97
C SER A 144 8.12 18.90 3.88
N PRO A 145 8.29 20.12 3.33
CA PRO A 145 8.40 21.31 4.15
C PRO A 145 7.10 21.59 4.92
N ASP A 146 5.94 21.29 4.31
CA ASP A 146 4.62 21.40 4.92
C ASP A 146 4.23 20.07 5.61
N ILE A 147 4.57 19.96 6.89
CA ILE A 147 4.35 18.73 7.64
C ILE A 147 2.86 18.47 7.88
N ASP A 148 2.08 19.52 8.08
CA ASP A 148 0.64 19.44 8.32
C ASP A 148 -0.10 18.83 7.13
N LYS A 149 0.27 19.27 5.92
CA LYS A 149 -0.30 18.74 4.69
C LYS A 149 0.09 17.27 4.49
N ALA A 150 1.35 16.93 4.73
CA ALA A 150 1.83 15.56 4.60
C ALA A 150 1.15 14.62 5.59
N ILE A 151 0.93 15.03 6.85
CA ILE A 151 0.21 14.24 7.85
C ILE A 151 -1.24 14.03 7.43
N LYS A 152 -1.94 15.09 7.00
CA LYS A 152 -3.33 15.00 6.53
C LYS A 152 -3.48 14.08 5.33
N GLU A 153 -2.56 14.12 4.37
CA GLU A 153 -2.55 13.23 3.20
C GLU A 153 -2.36 11.76 3.60
N VAL A 154 -1.44 11.48 4.54
CA VAL A 154 -1.22 10.12 5.06
C VAL A 154 -2.47 9.62 5.79
N MET A 155 -3.10 10.46 6.61
CA MET A 155 -4.33 10.11 7.33
C MET A 155 -5.54 9.95 6.38
N ALA A 156 -5.59 10.70 5.29
CA ALA A 156 -6.63 10.61 4.27
C ALA A 156 -6.56 9.32 3.43
N GLY A 157 -5.56 8.45 3.65
CA GLY A 157 -5.47 7.16 2.97
C GLY A 157 -4.47 7.13 1.82
N ARG A 158 -3.42 7.93 1.91
CA ARG A 158 -2.29 7.82 0.98
C ARG A 158 -1.56 6.49 1.18
N VAL A 159 -1.48 5.69 0.13
CA VAL A 159 -0.81 4.39 0.13
C VAL A 159 0.40 4.44 -0.80
N GLU A 160 1.52 3.91 -0.33
CA GLU A 160 2.73 3.75 -1.15
C GLU A 160 2.70 2.39 -1.87
N PHE A 161 3.13 2.38 -3.12
CA PHE A 161 3.41 1.15 -3.85
C PHE A 161 4.86 1.11 -4.32
N LYS A 162 5.44 -0.06 -4.22
CA LYS A 162 6.85 -0.30 -4.60
C LYS A 162 6.97 -1.68 -5.23
N LEU A 163 7.71 -1.72 -6.34
CA LEU A 163 8.06 -2.96 -7.01
C LEU A 163 9.04 -3.78 -6.16
N ASP A 164 8.78 -5.05 -6.00
CA ASP A 164 9.70 -5.98 -5.34
C ASP A 164 10.76 -6.53 -6.33
N LYS A 165 11.69 -7.35 -5.81
CA LYS A 165 12.75 -7.99 -6.62
C LYS A 165 12.21 -9.00 -7.63
N SER A 166 10.98 -9.46 -7.48
CA SER A 166 10.31 -10.39 -8.39
C SER A 166 9.44 -9.69 -9.43
N ALA A 167 9.53 -8.37 -9.54
CA ALA A 167 8.68 -7.52 -10.36
C ALA A 167 7.18 -7.67 -10.02
N THR A 168 6.88 -7.90 -8.74
CA THR A 168 5.53 -7.96 -8.21
C THR A 168 5.26 -6.73 -7.34
N LEU A 169 4.04 -6.28 -7.36
CA LEU A 169 3.51 -5.15 -6.63
C LEU A 169 2.33 -5.63 -5.78
N GLY A 170 2.35 -5.36 -4.49
CA GLY A 170 1.22 -5.60 -3.58
C GLY A 170 0.77 -4.28 -2.97
N VAL A 171 -0.51 -3.98 -3.07
CA VAL A 171 -1.10 -2.73 -2.55
C VAL A 171 -2.39 -3.04 -1.81
N GLY A 172 -2.52 -2.53 -0.58
CA GLY A 172 -3.77 -2.60 0.17
C GLY A 172 -4.81 -1.66 -0.45
N VAL A 173 -5.96 -2.20 -0.79
CA VAL A 173 -7.08 -1.48 -1.42
C VAL A 173 -8.04 -0.92 -0.38
N GLY A 174 -8.25 -1.66 0.70
CA GLY A 174 -9.20 -1.30 1.75
C GLY A 174 -9.50 -2.47 2.67
N LYS A 175 -10.55 -2.34 3.46
CA LYS A 175 -11.04 -3.39 4.36
C LYS A 175 -12.22 -4.12 3.74
N ARG A 176 -12.41 -5.36 4.15
CA ARG A 176 -13.53 -6.18 3.71
C ARG A 176 -14.90 -5.71 4.24
N SER A 177 -14.88 -4.78 5.19
CA SER A 177 -16.07 -4.07 5.68
C SER A 177 -16.57 -2.98 4.71
N PHE A 178 -15.75 -2.57 3.74
CA PHE A 178 -16.13 -1.59 2.71
C PHE A 178 -17.19 -2.17 1.76
N SER A 179 -17.95 -1.29 1.13
CA SER A 179 -18.87 -1.69 0.06
C SER A 179 -18.09 -2.16 -1.18
N SER A 180 -18.75 -2.98 -2.00
CA SER A 180 -18.13 -3.46 -3.25
C SER A 180 -17.76 -2.30 -4.19
N GLU A 181 -18.58 -1.26 -4.24
CA GLU A 181 -18.32 -0.06 -5.04
C GLU A 181 -17.06 0.69 -4.56
N GLN A 182 -16.92 0.91 -3.24
CA GLN A 182 -15.76 1.57 -2.65
C GLN A 182 -14.46 0.81 -2.94
N ILE A 183 -14.50 -0.52 -2.86
CA ILE A 183 -13.32 -1.34 -3.18
C ILE A 183 -13.00 -1.25 -4.67
N ALA A 184 -14.01 -1.31 -5.55
CA ALA A 184 -13.81 -1.21 -6.99
C ALA A 184 -13.21 0.15 -7.41
N GLU A 185 -13.71 1.25 -6.84
CA GLU A 185 -13.16 2.59 -7.08
C GLU A 185 -11.71 2.71 -6.60
N ASN A 186 -11.39 2.18 -5.43
CA ASN A 186 -10.03 2.15 -4.92
C ASN A 186 -9.10 1.30 -5.82
N VAL A 187 -9.57 0.14 -6.32
CA VAL A 187 -8.81 -0.69 -7.27
C VAL A 187 -8.51 0.08 -8.55
N ASN A 188 -9.52 0.75 -9.11
CA ASN A 188 -9.35 1.55 -10.33
C ASN A 188 -8.36 2.70 -10.13
N ALA A 189 -8.43 3.40 -8.99
CA ALA A 189 -7.47 4.45 -8.65
C ALA A 189 -6.03 3.92 -8.57
N ILE A 190 -5.82 2.72 -8.03
CA ILE A 190 -4.52 2.07 -7.97
C ILE A 190 -4.04 1.68 -9.37
N LEU A 191 -4.89 1.08 -10.20
CA LEU A 191 -4.55 0.71 -11.58
C LEU A 191 -4.13 1.94 -12.39
N ASP A 192 -4.87 3.05 -12.28
CA ASP A 192 -4.53 4.32 -12.93
C ASP A 192 -3.20 4.90 -12.44
N ALA A 193 -2.95 4.86 -11.14
CA ALA A 193 -1.69 5.35 -10.56
C ALA A 193 -0.48 4.54 -11.02
N ILE A 194 -0.63 3.21 -11.10
CA ILE A 194 0.44 2.31 -11.56
C ILE A 194 0.64 2.48 -13.08
N GLY A 195 -0.43 2.68 -13.84
CA GLY A 195 -0.35 3.00 -15.26
C GLY A 195 0.43 4.28 -15.53
N LYS A 196 0.17 5.34 -14.75
CA LYS A 196 0.91 6.61 -14.81
C LYS A 196 2.39 6.48 -14.39
N ALA A 197 2.70 5.52 -13.54
CA ALA A 197 4.06 5.24 -13.07
C ALA A 197 4.88 4.38 -14.06
N ARG A 198 4.33 4.05 -15.23
CA ARG A 198 5.02 3.29 -16.27
C ARG A 198 6.30 4.02 -16.70
N PRO A 199 7.46 3.35 -16.73
CA PRO A 199 8.70 3.94 -17.22
C PRO A 199 8.60 4.37 -18.67
N ALA A 200 9.04 5.59 -18.99
CA ALA A 200 8.92 6.16 -20.35
C ALA A 200 9.66 5.34 -21.43
N GLY A 201 10.73 4.65 -21.07
CA GLY A 201 11.52 3.79 -21.96
C GLY A 201 10.93 2.39 -22.16
N PHE A 202 9.90 2.00 -21.41
CA PHE A 202 9.37 0.64 -21.49
C PHE A 202 8.41 0.49 -22.68
N LYS A 203 8.70 -0.46 -23.56
CA LYS A 203 7.89 -0.81 -24.73
C LYS A 203 7.21 -2.17 -24.54
N GLY A 204 5.95 -2.27 -24.92
CA GLY A 204 5.18 -3.51 -24.86
C GLY A 204 4.20 -3.58 -23.69
N ARG A 205 3.72 -4.77 -23.38
CA ARG A 205 2.73 -5.00 -22.31
C ARG A 205 3.37 -4.75 -20.95
N TYR A 206 2.82 -3.80 -20.19
CA TYR A 206 3.36 -3.38 -18.89
C TYR A 206 2.92 -4.30 -17.74
N ILE A 207 1.61 -4.55 -17.65
CA ILE A 207 1.03 -5.42 -16.60
C ILE A 207 0.82 -6.81 -17.17
N ARG A 208 1.48 -7.81 -16.58
CA ARG A 208 1.33 -9.22 -16.97
C ARG A 208 0.05 -9.84 -16.45
N SER A 209 -0.22 -9.63 -15.17
CA SER A 209 -1.40 -10.16 -14.48
C SER A 209 -1.72 -9.33 -13.26
N ALA A 210 -3.00 -9.26 -12.91
CA ALA A 210 -3.48 -8.65 -11.70
C ALA A 210 -4.41 -9.63 -10.98
N SER A 211 -4.42 -9.61 -9.66
CA SER A 211 -5.30 -10.41 -8.82
C SER A 211 -5.70 -9.66 -7.56
N ILE A 212 -6.94 -9.84 -7.13
CA ILE A 212 -7.46 -9.31 -5.88
C ILE A 212 -7.67 -10.45 -4.87
N SER A 213 -7.34 -10.20 -3.62
CA SER A 213 -7.50 -11.19 -2.55
C SER A 213 -7.76 -10.51 -1.21
N GLY A 214 -8.45 -11.20 -0.32
CA GLY A 214 -8.47 -10.84 1.10
C GLY A 214 -7.32 -11.54 1.83
N THR A 215 -7.00 -11.07 3.03
CA THR A 215 -5.87 -11.58 3.84
C THR A 215 -5.87 -13.12 3.96
N MET A 216 -7.04 -13.73 4.04
CA MET A 216 -7.17 -15.17 4.28
C MET A 216 -7.98 -15.88 3.19
N THR A 217 -8.15 -15.27 2.01
CA THR A 217 -8.91 -15.84 0.89
C THR A 217 -8.00 -16.22 -0.27
N PRO A 218 -8.45 -17.09 -1.19
CA PRO A 218 -7.76 -17.27 -2.45
C PRO A 218 -7.80 -15.99 -3.28
N GLY A 219 -6.81 -15.81 -4.17
CA GLY A 219 -6.77 -14.71 -5.12
C GLY A 219 -7.67 -14.96 -6.32
N LEU A 220 -8.40 -13.93 -6.73
CA LEU A 220 -9.22 -13.89 -7.94
C LEU A 220 -8.46 -13.13 -9.03
N LYS A 221 -8.34 -13.71 -10.21
CA LYS A 221 -7.65 -13.08 -11.33
C LYS A 221 -8.52 -12.01 -11.95
N ILE A 222 -7.95 -10.83 -12.20
CA ILE A 222 -8.60 -9.74 -12.91
C ILE A 222 -8.37 -9.89 -14.41
N ALA A 223 -9.41 -9.67 -15.19
CA ALA A 223 -9.37 -9.78 -16.65
C ALA A 223 -8.35 -8.81 -17.26
N GLY A 224 -7.64 -9.27 -18.28
CA GLY A 224 -6.63 -8.46 -18.96
C GLY A 224 -7.17 -7.17 -19.58
N SER A 225 -8.46 -7.13 -19.94
CA SER A 225 -9.15 -5.94 -20.47
C SER A 225 -9.13 -4.75 -19.50
N GLU A 226 -9.18 -5.00 -18.19
CA GLU A 226 -9.24 -3.96 -17.17
C GLU A 226 -7.95 -3.11 -17.07
N TYR A 227 -6.82 -3.71 -17.44
CA TYR A 227 -5.51 -3.06 -17.38
C TYR A 227 -4.75 -3.04 -18.71
N ALA A 228 -5.38 -3.46 -19.81
CA ALA A 228 -4.76 -3.47 -21.13
C ALA A 228 -4.43 -2.05 -21.67
N LYS A 229 -5.14 -1.04 -21.16
CA LYS A 229 -4.94 0.37 -21.55
C LYS A 229 -3.62 0.98 -21.02
N TYR A 230 -2.97 0.32 -20.08
CA TYR A 230 -1.70 0.74 -19.49
C TYR A 230 -0.54 -0.10 -20.03
#